data_2f200a54c4cc2a1c1687e489ff0d0ca9
#
_entry.id   2f200a54c4cc2a1c1687e489ff0d0ca9
#
_cell.length_a   1.000
_cell.length_b   1.000
_cell.length_c   1.000
_cell.angle_alpha   90.00
_cell.angle_beta   90.00
_cell.angle_gamma   90.00
#
_symmetry.space_group_name_H-M   'P 1'
#
loop_
_entity.id
_entity.type
_entity.pdbx_description
1 polymer ?
#
loop_
_entity_poly.entity_id
_entity_poly.type
_entity_poly.pdbx_seq_one_letter_code
_entity_poly.pdbx_strand_id
1 'polypeptide(L)'
;AQPLGYTPEVRGRLDQRVLKIMKHGDVNAASEIGFVSLGLAQGETARQPAVFWKLAAAFFEALAKALLPMDVYAKRAASRILLQYTSLARGDQSVSERLAQDLLFFCAQAQPKQGVEAPVLHAVRRAWSLDRYVASPYDEPTFGLYDPAVLAQARRRVEAVKENWSALAGGDMARTKACVDQFGLVAESLDKLHGQGKSLADALNRVAQQTAQSGKAPAPELAMETATAVLFL
;
A
#
# COMPACT_ATOMS: atom_id res chain seq x y z
N ALA A 1 25.73 13.64 -19.75
CA ALA A 1 24.70 14.62 -20.19
C ALA A 1 25.31 16.01 -20.14
N GLN A 2 24.86 16.92 -21.01
CA GLN A 2 25.22 18.34 -20.90
C GLN A 2 24.35 19.01 -19.82
N PRO A 3 24.89 20.02 -19.07
CA PRO A 3 24.10 20.76 -18.11
C PRO A 3 22.88 21.43 -18.76
N LEU A 4 21.73 21.32 -18.14
CA LEU A 4 20.47 21.93 -18.58
C LEU A 4 19.96 22.86 -17.48
N GLY A 5 19.29 23.94 -17.91
CA GLY A 5 18.56 24.84 -17.02
C GLY A 5 17.04 24.67 -17.19
N TYR A 6 16.29 25.40 -16.36
CA TYR A 6 14.82 25.45 -16.44
C TYR A 6 14.38 26.41 -17.54
N THR A 7 14.21 25.89 -18.76
CA THR A 7 13.80 26.68 -19.92
C THR A 7 12.45 26.21 -20.46
N PRO A 8 11.73 27.06 -21.21
CA PRO A 8 10.47 26.66 -21.85
C PRO A 8 10.62 25.44 -22.79
N GLU A 9 11.77 25.31 -23.46
CA GLU A 9 12.08 24.19 -24.37
C GLU A 9 12.21 22.89 -23.59
N VAL A 10 12.95 22.89 -22.47
CA VAL A 10 13.08 21.72 -21.58
C VAL A 10 11.73 21.35 -21.00
N ARG A 11 10.93 22.35 -20.61
CA ARG A 11 9.55 22.14 -20.14
C ARG A 11 8.70 21.45 -21.20
N GLY A 12 8.69 21.98 -22.43
CA GLY A 12 7.90 21.41 -23.53
C GLY A 12 8.31 19.98 -23.86
N ARG A 13 9.61 19.67 -23.81
CA ARG A 13 10.11 18.30 -23.97
C ARG A 13 9.58 17.36 -22.88
N LEU A 14 9.65 17.77 -21.61
CA LEU A 14 9.14 16.98 -20.50
C LEU A 14 7.63 16.74 -20.60
N ASP A 15 6.85 17.80 -20.88
CA ASP A 15 5.39 17.72 -21.05
C ASP A 15 5.01 16.69 -22.13
N GLN A 16 5.63 16.76 -23.30
CA GLN A 16 5.36 15.85 -24.42
C GLN A 16 5.72 14.39 -24.09
N ARG A 17 6.85 14.16 -23.42
CA ARG A 17 7.33 12.82 -23.10
C ARG A 17 6.52 12.19 -21.96
N VAL A 18 6.19 12.96 -20.91
CA VAL A 18 5.30 12.49 -19.85
C VAL A 18 3.93 12.11 -20.43
N LEU A 19 3.38 12.90 -21.38
CA LEU A 19 2.14 12.55 -22.05
C LEU A 19 2.21 11.22 -22.80
N LYS A 20 3.32 10.92 -23.49
CA LYS A 20 3.54 9.63 -24.16
C LYS A 20 3.61 8.47 -23.17
N ILE A 21 4.29 8.66 -22.04
CA ILE A 21 4.32 7.68 -20.95
C ILE A 21 2.90 7.42 -20.42
N MET A 22 2.14 8.48 -20.16
CA MET A 22 0.78 8.37 -19.62
C MET A 22 -0.15 7.60 -20.57
N LYS A 23 -0.12 7.91 -21.86
CA LYS A 23 -1.02 7.33 -22.87
C LYS A 23 -0.61 5.93 -23.31
N HIS A 24 0.68 5.72 -23.54
CA HIS A 24 1.16 4.54 -24.26
C HIS A 24 2.21 3.72 -23.51
N GLY A 25 2.66 4.18 -22.33
CA GLY A 25 3.76 3.52 -21.62
C GLY A 25 5.08 3.53 -22.42
N ASP A 26 5.36 4.62 -23.14
CA ASP A 26 6.47 4.73 -24.09
C ASP A 26 7.83 4.71 -23.36
N VAL A 27 8.58 3.62 -23.53
CA VAL A 27 9.91 3.42 -22.93
C VAL A 27 10.98 4.36 -23.51
N ASN A 28 10.84 4.76 -24.78
CA ASN A 28 11.76 5.72 -25.38
C ASN A 28 11.57 7.12 -24.78
N ALA A 29 10.31 7.49 -24.55
CA ALA A 29 9.99 8.72 -23.84
C ALA A 29 10.55 8.71 -22.42
N ALA A 30 10.51 7.59 -21.71
CA ALA A 30 11.14 7.43 -20.41
C ALA A 30 12.67 7.61 -20.49
N SER A 31 13.32 6.99 -21.48
CA SER A 31 14.77 7.17 -21.70
C SER A 31 15.15 8.64 -21.92
N GLU A 32 14.39 9.34 -22.75
CA GLU A 32 14.65 10.76 -23.02
C GLU A 32 14.48 11.64 -21.77
N ILE A 33 13.45 11.40 -20.93
CA ILE A 33 13.28 12.13 -19.68
C ILE A 33 14.42 11.80 -18.72
N GLY A 34 14.92 10.57 -18.68
CA GLY A 34 16.08 10.18 -17.90
C GLY A 34 17.32 11.02 -18.27
N PHE A 35 17.59 11.21 -19.57
CA PHE A 35 18.68 12.08 -20.04
C PHE A 35 18.47 13.54 -19.70
N VAL A 36 17.25 14.07 -19.85
CA VAL A 36 16.92 15.45 -19.45
C VAL A 36 17.13 15.62 -17.95
N SER A 37 16.70 14.67 -17.13
CA SER A 37 16.88 14.70 -15.68
C SER A 37 18.37 14.71 -15.28
N LEU A 38 19.22 13.93 -15.95
CA LEU A 38 20.67 14.00 -15.74
C LEU A 38 21.25 15.36 -16.11
N GLY A 39 20.79 15.97 -17.21
CA GLY A 39 21.20 17.32 -17.60
C GLY A 39 20.79 18.36 -16.58
N LEU A 40 19.56 18.29 -16.05
CA LEU A 40 19.10 19.16 -14.98
C LEU A 40 19.92 18.95 -13.68
N ALA A 41 20.23 17.70 -13.33
CA ALA A 41 21.07 17.42 -12.17
C ALA A 41 22.48 18.04 -12.26
N GLN A 42 23.03 18.14 -13.48
CA GLN A 42 24.34 18.76 -13.74
C GLN A 42 24.26 20.28 -13.79
N GLY A 43 23.11 20.85 -14.18
CA GLY A 43 22.91 22.29 -14.19
C GLY A 43 22.56 22.89 -12.83
N GLU A 44 22.23 22.04 -11.85
CA GLU A 44 21.86 22.49 -10.51
C GLU A 44 23.08 22.85 -9.65
N THR A 45 22.97 23.97 -8.96
CA THR A 45 23.95 24.41 -7.95
C THR A 45 23.53 24.00 -6.54
N ALA A 46 22.21 23.88 -6.29
CA ALA A 46 21.67 23.49 -5.00
C ALA A 46 21.65 21.95 -4.86
N ARG A 47 22.07 21.48 -3.68
CA ARG A 47 22.23 20.03 -3.43
C ARG A 47 20.93 19.25 -3.53
N GLN A 48 19.83 19.76 -2.95
CA GLN A 48 18.56 19.03 -2.92
C GLN A 48 17.96 18.83 -4.32
N PRO A 49 17.79 19.87 -5.17
CA PRO A 49 17.36 19.68 -6.55
C PRO A 49 18.29 18.78 -7.36
N ALA A 50 19.61 18.91 -7.21
CA ALA A 50 20.57 18.06 -7.91
C ALA A 50 20.39 16.58 -7.57
N VAL A 51 20.18 16.25 -6.29
CA VAL A 51 19.90 14.88 -5.81
C VAL A 51 18.55 14.40 -6.35
N PHE A 52 17.52 15.22 -6.28
CA PHE A 52 16.19 14.90 -6.80
C PHE A 52 16.25 14.53 -8.30
N TRP A 53 16.94 15.30 -9.11
CA TRP A 53 17.08 15.00 -10.54
C TRP A 53 17.85 13.72 -10.83
N LYS A 54 18.82 13.36 -9.98
CA LYS A 54 19.51 12.06 -10.07
C LYS A 54 18.55 10.91 -9.73
N LEU A 55 17.69 11.07 -8.72
CA LEU A 55 16.64 10.07 -8.40
C LEU A 55 15.64 9.94 -9.55
N ALA A 56 15.19 11.06 -10.12
CA ALA A 56 14.30 11.06 -11.27
C ALA A 56 14.95 10.35 -12.48
N ALA A 57 16.23 10.62 -12.75
CA ALA A 57 16.95 9.96 -13.83
C ALA A 57 17.04 8.44 -13.63
N ALA A 58 17.34 7.97 -12.42
CA ALA A 58 17.38 6.55 -12.09
C ALA A 58 16.01 5.87 -12.25
N PHE A 59 14.95 6.53 -11.80
CA PHE A 59 13.57 6.07 -11.96
C PHE A 59 13.21 5.92 -13.45
N PHE A 60 13.48 6.93 -14.27
CA PHE A 60 13.18 6.85 -15.70
C PHE A 60 14.09 5.87 -16.45
N GLU A 61 15.35 5.68 -16.04
CA GLU A 61 16.21 4.62 -16.57
C GLU A 61 15.63 3.23 -16.26
N ALA A 62 15.11 3.01 -15.04
CA ALA A 62 14.48 1.76 -14.67
C ALA A 62 13.22 1.47 -15.51
N LEU A 63 12.39 2.48 -15.79
CA LEU A 63 11.23 2.35 -16.68
C LEU A 63 11.66 2.08 -18.12
N ALA A 64 12.64 2.80 -18.64
CA ALA A 64 13.15 2.65 -20.00
C ALA A 64 13.76 1.26 -20.26
N LYS A 65 14.35 0.66 -19.23
CA LYS A 65 14.96 -0.68 -19.29
C LYS A 65 14.00 -1.81 -18.88
N ALA A 66 12.72 -1.52 -18.67
CA ALA A 66 11.72 -2.48 -18.21
C ALA A 66 12.12 -3.24 -16.92
N LEU A 67 12.84 -2.54 -16.03
CA LEU A 67 13.17 -2.99 -14.67
C LEU A 67 12.06 -2.65 -13.67
N LEU A 68 11.14 -1.78 -14.07
CA LEU A 68 9.91 -1.40 -13.37
C LEU A 68 8.72 -1.51 -14.32
N PRO A 69 7.54 -1.93 -13.84
CA PRO A 69 6.33 -1.89 -14.63
C PRO A 69 5.88 -0.43 -14.89
N MET A 70 5.28 -0.19 -16.06
CA MET A 70 4.71 1.11 -16.42
C MET A 70 3.25 1.19 -15.93
N ASP A 71 3.04 0.97 -14.65
CA ASP A 71 1.74 0.93 -13.99
C ASP A 71 1.19 2.33 -13.65
N VAL A 72 0.04 2.37 -12.99
CA VAL A 72 -0.61 3.62 -12.57
C VAL A 72 0.22 4.40 -11.56
N TYR A 73 0.99 3.72 -10.70
CA TYR A 73 1.81 4.36 -9.67
C TYR A 73 3.05 5.00 -10.28
N ALA A 74 3.74 4.30 -11.18
CA ALA A 74 4.86 4.84 -11.95
C ALA A 74 4.44 6.03 -12.81
N LYS A 75 3.30 5.96 -13.51
CA LYS A 75 2.74 7.07 -14.27
C LYS A 75 2.43 8.29 -13.39
N ARG A 76 1.86 8.07 -12.21
CA ARG A 76 1.59 9.13 -11.23
C ARG A 76 2.87 9.79 -10.75
N ALA A 77 3.93 9.02 -10.48
CA ALA A 77 5.24 9.56 -10.11
C ALA A 77 5.82 10.43 -11.25
N ALA A 78 5.77 9.97 -12.50
CA ALA A 78 6.21 10.75 -13.66
C ALA A 78 5.47 12.11 -13.77
N SER A 79 4.16 12.14 -13.56
CA SER A 79 3.38 13.37 -13.52
C SER A 79 3.79 14.31 -12.39
N ARG A 80 4.07 13.77 -11.20
CA ARG A 80 4.53 14.57 -10.05
C ARG A 80 5.93 15.17 -10.26
N ILE A 81 6.82 14.46 -10.97
CA ILE A 81 8.14 14.98 -11.34
C ILE A 81 7.99 16.24 -12.21
N LEU A 82 7.02 16.24 -13.13
CA LEU A 82 6.72 17.41 -13.96
C LEU A 82 6.19 18.60 -13.13
N LEU A 83 5.38 18.36 -12.11
CA LEU A 83 4.95 19.39 -11.16
C LEU A 83 6.14 19.95 -10.35
N GLN A 84 7.04 19.07 -9.89
CA GLN A 84 8.26 19.50 -9.18
C GLN A 84 9.18 20.35 -10.09
N TYR A 85 9.31 19.99 -11.37
CA TYR A 85 10.03 20.83 -12.34
C TYR A 85 9.46 22.26 -12.35
N THR A 86 8.13 22.39 -12.36
CA THR A 86 7.47 23.69 -12.39
C THR A 86 7.78 24.54 -11.14
N SER A 87 7.83 23.91 -9.99
CA SER A 87 8.19 24.56 -8.71
C SER A 87 9.64 25.05 -8.75
N LEU A 88 10.57 24.18 -9.13
CA LEU A 88 11.99 24.50 -9.22
C LEU A 88 12.26 25.59 -10.27
N ALA A 89 11.57 25.57 -11.42
CA ALA A 89 11.67 26.58 -12.47
C ALA A 89 11.21 27.99 -12.02
N ARG A 90 10.38 28.08 -10.99
CA ARG A 90 9.95 29.34 -10.35
C ARG A 90 10.94 29.87 -9.31
N GLY A 91 12.05 29.15 -9.07
CA GLY A 91 13.05 29.50 -8.09
C GLY A 91 12.84 28.91 -6.70
N ASP A 92 11.81 28.06 -6.53
CA ASP A 92 11.65 27.27 -5.30
C ASP A 92 12.79 26.24 -5.24
N GLN A 93 13.53 26.20 -4.13
CA GLN A 93 14.61 25.24 -3.93
C GLN A 93 14.16 24.00 -3.15
N SER A 94 12.91 23.99 -2.69
CA SER A 94 12.38 22.87 -1.94
C SER A 94 11.96 21.71 -2.86
N VAL A 95 12.29 20.50 -2.44
CA VAL A 95 11.88 19.27 -3.09
C VAL A 95 10.85 18.57 -2.21
N SER A 96 9.77 18.11 -2.82
CA SER A 96 8.78 17.30 -2.11
C SER A 96 9.43 16.05 -1.53
N GLU A 97 9.51 15.97 -0.21
CA GLU A 97 10.06 14.81 0.50
C GLU A 97 9.32 13.53 0.14
N ARG A 98 8.00 13.61 0.08
CA ARG A 98 7.16 12.46 -0.31
C ARG A 98 7.49 11.97 -1.72
N LEU A 99 7.69 12.87 -2.68
CA LEU A 99 8.08 12.47 -4.03
C LEU A 99 9.46 11.84 -4.05
N ALA A 100 10.43 12.40 -3.32
CA ALA A 100 11.75 11.81 -3.22
C ALA A 100 11.73 10.40 -2.61
N GLN A 101 10.90 10.17 -1.58
CA GLN A 101 10.66 8.86 -0.98
C GLN A 101 10.01 7.88 -1.99
N ASP A 102 9.00 8.34 -2.74
CA ASP A 102 8.36 7.52 -3.78
C ASP A 102 9.38 7.10 -4.85
N LEU A 103 10.28 8.01 -5.28
CA LEU A 103 11.33 7.68 -6.26
C LEU A 103 12.37 6.69 -5.70
N LEU A 104 12.78 6.86 -4.44
CA LEU A 104 13.66 5.89 -3.76
C LEU A 104 13.00 4.51 -3.66
N PHE A 105 11.71 4.47 -3.33
CA PHE A 105 10.93 3.23 -3.32
C PHE A 105 10.97 2.55 -4.69
N PHE A 106 10.66 3.25 -5.76
CA PHE A 106 10.73 2.67 -7.11
C PHE A 106 12.14 2.20 -7.48
N CYS A 107 13.19 2.98 -7.15
CA CYS A 107 14.57 2.54 -7.36
C CYS A 107 14.93 1.28 -6.55
N ALA A 108 14.34 1.09 -5.37
CA ALA A 108 14.51 -0.14 -4.59
C ALA A 108 13.75 -1.33 -5.21
N GLN A 109 12.55 -1.09 -5.75
CA GLN A 109 11.75 -2.11 -6.44
C GLN A 109 12.35 -2.57 -7.77
N ALA A 110 13.05 -1.66 -8.47
CA ALA A 110 13.70 -1.98 -9.76
C ALA A 110 14.82 -2.99 -9.55
N GLN A 111 14.57 -4.25 -9.90
CA GLN A 111 15.55 -5.32 -9.75
C GLN A 111 16.49 -5.34 -10.96
N PRO A 112 17.82 -5.21 -10.74
CA PRO A 112 18.81 -5.38 -11.79
C PRO A 112 18.65 -6.76 -12.45
N LYS A 113 18.60 -6.79 -13.79
CA LYS A 113 18.56 -8.02 -14.58
C LYS A 113 19.91 -8.28 -15.21
N GLN A 114 20.32 -9.54 -15.28
CA GLN A 114 21.57 -9.91 -15.94
C GLN A 114 21.57 -9.46 -17.40
N GLY A 115 22.67 -8.80 -17.84
CA GLY A 115 22.78 -8.28 -19.19
C GLY A 115 22.08 -6.94 -19.46
N VAL A 116 21.42 -6.34 -18.48
CA VAL A 116 20.79 -5.02 -18.59
C VAL A 116 21.65 -3.98 -17.88
N GLU A 117 22.25 -3.08 -18.64
CA GLU A 117 23.01 -1.97 -18.08
C GLU A 117 22.08 -0.82 -17.65
N ALA A 118 22.15 -0.44 -16.37
CA ALA A 118 21.42 0.66 -15.77
C ALA A 118 22.32 1.42 -14.80
N PRO A 119 23.33 2.16 -15.31
CA PRO A 119 24.38 2.74 -14.48
C PRO A 119 23.87 3.80 -13.51
N VAL A 120 22.86 4.60 -13.89
CA VAL A 120 22.28 5.63 -13.01
C VAL A 120 21.50 4.99 -11.88
N LEU A 121 20.68 4.00 -12.18
CA LEU A 121 19.96 3.22 -11.18
C LEU A 121 20.92 2.53 -10.21
N HIS A 122 21.98 1.89 -10.72
CA HIS A 122 22.98 1.24 -9.88
C HIS A 122 23.71 2.25 -8.97
N ALA A 123 24.03 3.43 -9.47
CA ALA A 123 24.66 4.49 -8.66
C ALA A 123 23.73 4.93 -7.51
N VAL A 124 22.44 5.15 -7.80
CA VAL A 124 21.44 5.50 -6.80
C VAL A 124 21.26 4.36 -5.80
N ARG A 125 21.05 3.12 -6.25
CA ARG A 125 20.89 1.96 -5.36
C ARG A 125 22.06 1.80 -4.39
N ARG A 126 23.31 1.98 -4.86
CA ARG A 126 24.51 1.94 -4.03
C ARG A 126 24.55 3.09 -3.04
N ALA A 127 24.29 4.34 -3.49
CA ALA A 127 24.36 5.52 -2.65
C ALA A 127 23.39 5.50 -1.46
N TRP A 128 22.22 4.86 -1.62
CA TRP A 128 21.22 4.73 -0.56
C TRP A 128 21.12 3.31 0.02
N SER A 129 22.06 2.41 -0.31
CA SER A 129 22.08 1.02 0.18
C SER A 129 20.73 0.30 -0.07
N LEU A 130 20.14 0.50 -1.26
CA LEU A 130 18.81 -0.03 -1.57
C LEU A 130 18.82 -1.54 -1.86
N ASP A 131 20.00 -2.15 -2.06
CA ASP A 131 20.13 -3.59 -2.33
C ASP A 131 19.71 -4.48 -1.15
N ARG A 132 19.62 -3.91 0.06
CA ARG A 132 19.10 -4.59 1.25
C ARG A 132 17.57 -4.79 1.23
N TYR A 133 16.86 -4.09 0.36
CA TYR A 133 15.41 -4.21 0.27
C TYR A 133 15.03 -5.23 -0.80
N VAL A 134 14.15 -6.14 -0.42
CA VAL A 134 13.55 -7.11 -1.35
C VAL A 134 12.38 -6.43 -2.06
N ALA A 135 12.26 -6.66 -3.38
CA ALA A 135 11.10 -6.18 -4.12
C ALA A 135 9.82 -6.82 -3.57
N SER A 136 8.79 -6.00 -3.39
CA SER A 136 7.48 -6.47 -2.94
C SER A 136 6.41 -6.13 -3.97
N PRO A 137 5.39 -6.98 -4.17
CA PRO A 137 4.27 -6.70 -5.07
C PRO A 137 3.44 -5.54 -4.49
N TYR A 138 3.71 -4.32 -4.94
CA TYR A 138 3.02 -3.11 -4.48
C TYR A 138 1.77 -2.77 -5.29
N ASP A 139 1.57 -3.44 -6.40
CA ASP A 139 0.41 -3.38 -7.29
C ASP A 139 -0.72 -4.30 -6.84
N GLU A 140 -0.40 -5.31 -6.04
CA GLU A 140 -1.38 -6.13 -5.36
C GLU A 140 -1.82 -5.44 -4.06
N PRO A 141 -3.14 -5.33 -3.79
CA PRO A 141 -3.62 -4.76 -2.54
C PRO A 141 -3.30 -5.68 -1.35
N THR A 142 -2.08 -5.58 -0.85
CA THR A 142 -1.64 -6.24 0.40
C THR A 142 -1.99 -5.36 1.59
N PHE A 143 -3.28 -5.25 1.89
CA PHE A 143 -3.77 -4.58 3.10
C PHE A 143 -3.66 -5.52 4.29
N GLY A 144 -2.49 -5.55 4.93
CA GLY A 144 -2.27 -6.40 6.09
C GLY A 144 -2.24 -7.90 5.74
N LEU A 145 -2.41 -8.74 6.76
CA LEU A 145 -2.46 -10.21 6.62
C LEU A 145 -3.81 -10.71 6.09
N TYR A 146 -4.83 -9.83 5.93
CA TYR A 146 -6.21 -10.23 5.71
C TYR A 146 -6.89 -9.41 4.63
N ASP A 147 -7.78 -10.05 3.85
CA ASP A 147 -8.66 -9.37 2.91
C ASP A 147 -9.54 -8.33 3.64
N PRO A 148 -9.53 -7.04 3.23
CA PRO A 148 -10.30 -5.98 3.86
C PRO A 148 -11.80 -6.23 3.87
N ALA A 149 -12.35 -6.87 2.83
CA ALA A 149 -13.77 -7.19 2.75
C ALA A 149 -14.16 -8.27 3.77
N VAL A 150 -13.32 -9.29 3.90
CA VAL A 150 -13.50 -10.37 4.89
C VAL A 150 -13.36 -9.81 6.31
N LEU A 151 -12.38 -8.93 6.55
CA LEU A 151 -12.19 -8.28 7.85
C LEU A 151 -13.38 -7.38 8.22
N ALA A 152 -13.87 -6.57 7.27
CA ALA A 152 -15.03 -5.71 7.49
C ALA A 152 -16.30 -6.52 7.76
N GLN A 153 -16.46 -7.68 7.12
CA GLN A 153 -17.57 -8.60 7.38
C GLN A 153 -17.44 -9.25 8.76
N ALA A 154 -16.24 -9.70 9.15
CA ALA A 154 -16.01 -10.27 10.46
C ALA A 154 -16.34 -9.27 11.59
N ARG A 155 -15.91 -8.02 11.48
CA ARG A 155 -16.25 -6.96 12.44
C ARG A 155 -17.75 -6.78 12.60
N ARG A 156 -18.50 -6.71 11.50
CA ARG A 156 -19.98 -6.60 11.57
C ARG A 156 -20.62 -7.80 12.26
N ARG A 157 -20.09 -9.00 12.03
CA ARG A 157 -20.57 -10.23 12.69
C ARG A 157 -20.29 -10.23 14.19
N VAL A 158 -19.10 -9.75 14.60
CA VAL A 158 -18.75 -9.61 16.01
C VAL A 158 -19.66 -8.59 16.70
N GLU A 159 -19.95 -7.44 16.07
CA GLU A 159 -20.90 -6.47 16.64
C GLU A 159 -22.31 -7.07 16.79
N ALA A 160 -22.78 -7.82 15.79
CA ALA A 160 -24.07 -8.51 15.89
C ALA A 160 -24.11 -9.56 17.02
N VAL A 161 -22.99 -10.27 17.26
CA VAL A 161 -22.86 -11.19 18.41
C VAL A 161 -22.97 -10.44 19.72
N LYS A 162 -22.24 -9.30 19.87
CA LYS A 162 -22.31 -8.49 21.11
C LYS A 162 -23.75 -8.08 21.44
N GLU A 163 -24.48 -7.57 20.45
CA GLU A 163 -25.86 -7.15 20.63
C GLU A 163 -26.79 -8.31 21.01
N ASN A 164 -26.72 -9.42 20.27
CA ASN A 164 -27.58 -10.58 20.53
C ASN A 164 -27.25 -11.27 21.84
N TRP A 165 -25.96 -11.40 22.19
CA TRP A 165 -25.54 -11.98 23.45
C TRP A 165 -25.95 -11.11 24.64
N SER A 166 -25.79 -9.79 24.54
CA SER A 166 -26.22 -8.86 25.59
C SER A 166 -27.73 -8.94 25.86
N ALA A 167 -28.53 -9.01 24.81
CA ALA A 167 -29.98 -9.15 24.93
C ALA A 167 -30.36 -10.52 25.56
N LEU A 168 -29.73 -11.61 25.13
CA LEU A 168 -29.95 -12.96 25.66
C LEU A 168 -29.53 -13.04 27.14
N ALA A 169 -28.40 -12.47 27.51
CA ALA A 169 -27.93 -12.38 28.90
C ALA A 169 -28.89 -11.55 29.77
N GLY A 170 -29.52 -10.53 29.18
CA GLY A 170 -30.56 -9.72 29.82
C GLY A 170 -31.92 -10.41 29.93
N GLY A 171 -32.07 -11.65 29.44
CA GLY A 171 -33.29 -12.44 29.54
C GLY A 171 -34.18 -12.44 28.30
N ASP A 172 -33.77 -11.80 27.19
CA ASP A 172 -34.51 -11.85 25.92
C ASP A 172 -34.28 -13.20 25.19
N MET A 173 -35.06 -14.22 25.58
CA MET A 173 -34.96 -15.56 25.02
C MET A 173 -35.37 -15.63 23.55
N ALA A 174 -36.06 -14.63 23.00
CA ALA A 174 -36.39 -14.59 21.58
C ALA A 174 -35.13 -14.43 20.69
N ARG A 175 -34.03 -13.91 21.24
CA ARG A 175 -32.76 -13.76 20.56
C ARG A 175 -31.91 -15.04 20.51
N THR A 176 -32.31 -16.11 21.15
CA THR A 176 -31.51 -17.35 21.27
C THR A 176 -31.06 -17.87 19.91
N LYS A 177 -31.99 -18.01 18.95
CA LYS A 177 -31.69 -18.52 17.62
C LYS A 177 -30.70 -17.58 16.88
N ALA A 178 -30.98 -16.28 16.90
CA ALA A 178 -30.11 -15.26 16.25
C ALA A 178 -28.72 -15.27 16.86
N CYS A 179 -28.59 -15.45 18.19
CA CYS A 179 -27.32 -15.55 18.89
C CYS A 179 -26.51 -16.75 18.40
N VAL A 180 -27.10 -17.96 18.35
CA VAL A 180 -26.40 -19.16 17.86
C VAL A 180 -25.95 -19.00 16.42
N ASP A 181 -26.82 -18.49 15.53
CA ASP A 181 -26.52 -18.28 14.13
C ASP A 181 -25.32 -17.27 13.97
N GLN A 182 -25.31 -16.18 14.73
CA GLN A 182 -24.25 -15.20 14.68
C GLN A 182 -22.91 -15.72 15.22
N PHE A 183 -22.89 -16.49 16.29
CA PHE A 183 -21.66 -17.14 16.76
C PHE A 183 -21.09 -18.12 15.72
N GLY A 184 -21.96 -18.86 15.01
CA GLY A 184 -21.54 -19.70 13.89
C GLY A 184 -20.87 -18.89 12.76
N LEU A 185 -21.47 -17.76 12.39
CA LEU A 185 -20.93 -16.87 11.36
C LEU A 185 -19.60 -16.20 11.78
N VAL A 186 -19.42 -15.89 13.07
CA VAL A 186 -18.14 -15.40 13.60
C VAL A 186 -17.09 -16.50 13.52
N ALA A 187 -17.43 -17.74 13.90
CA ALA A 187 -16.50 -18.88 13.80
C ALA A 187 -16.01 -19.10 12.37
N GLU A 188 -16.90 -19.03 11.36
CA GLU A 188 -16.52 -19.07 9.95
C GLU A 188 -15.61 -17.93 9.53
N SER A 189 -15.83 -16.71 10.05
CA SER A 189 -14.99 -15.57 9.74
C SER A 189 -13.59 -15.72 10.32
N LEU A 190 -13.49 -16.20 11.55
CA LEU A 190 -12.21 -16.42 12.23
C LEU A 190 -11.42 -17.56 11.59
N ASP A 191 -12.07 -18.62 11.15
CA ASP A 191 -11.40 -19.71 10.42
C ASP A 191 -10.72 -19.20 9.14
N LYS A 192 -11.35 -18.25 8.44
CA LYS A 192 -10.80 -17.63 7.22
C LYS A 192 -9.71 -16.60 7.51
N LEU A 193 -9.79 -15.88 8.64
CA LEU A 193 -8.87 -14.80 8.98
C LEU A 193 -7.68 -15.29 9.79
N HIS A 194 -7.90 -16.16 10.78
CA HIS A 194 -6.85 -16.55 11.71
C HIS A 194 -7.14 -17.90 12.34
N GLY A 195 -6.51 -18.95 11.83
CA GLY A 195 -6.74 -20.32 12.30
C GLY A 195 -6.55 -20.55 13.80
N GLN A 196 -5.71 -19.72 14.48
CA GLN A 196 -5.56 -19.77 15.93
C GLN A 196 -6.80 -19.27 16.70
N GLY A 197 -7.64 -18.43 16.07
CA GLY A 197 -8.91 -17.97 16.64
C GLY A 197 -10.01 -19.02 16.64
N LYS A 198 -9.81 -20.13 15.93
CA LYS A 198 -10.82 -21.18 15.77
C LYS A 198 -11.22 -21.82 17.09
N SER A 199 -10.28 -22.11 17.96
CA SER A 199 -10.56 -22.74 19.27
C SER A 199 -11.45 -21.87 20.16
N LEU A 200 -11.23 -20.54 20.15
CA LEU A 200 -12.06 -19.58 20.86
C LEU A 200 -13.46 -19.50 20.23
N ALA A 201 -13.54 -19.41 18.91
CA ALA A 201 -14.80 -19.36 18.18
C ALA A 201 -15.66 -20.61 18.41
N ASP A 202 -15.06 -21.79 18.38
CA ASP A 202 -15.73 -23.05 18.67
C ASP A 202 -16.22 -23.13 20.12
N ALA A 203 -15.44 -22.61 21.07
CA ALA A 203 -15.85 -22.53 22.47
C ALA A 203 -17.06 -21.61 22.66
N LEU A 204 -17.03 -20.42 22.05
CA LEU A 204 -18.14 -19.46 22.09
C LEU A 204 -19.41 -20.02 21.44
N ASN A 205 -19.27 -20.71 20.32
CA ASN A 205 -20.38 -21.35 19.63
C ASN A 205 -21.02 -22.46 20.51
N ARG A 206 -20.20 -23.27 21.19
CA ARG A 206 -20.71 -24.26 22.16
C ARG A 206 -21.50 -23.63 23.30
N VAL A 207 -20.99 -22.53 23.87
CA VAL A 207 -21.67 -21.78 24.93
C VAL A 207 -23.04 -21.28 24.44
N ALA A 208 -23.11 -20.72 23.23
CA ALA A 208 -24.39 -20.27 22.65
C ALA A 208 -25.39 -21.44 22.46
N GLN A 209 -24.90 -22.57 21.95
CA GLN A 209 -25.73 -23.77 21.76
C GLN A 209 -26.23 -24.37 23.09
N GLN A 210 -25.37 -24.45 24.11
CA GLN A 210 -25.76 -24.92 25.45
C GLN A 210 -26.80 -24.01 26.10
N THR A 211 -26.63 -22.69 25.95
CA THR A 211 -27.59 -21.71 26.43
C THR A 211 -28.93 -21.90 25.72
N ALA A 212 -28.94 -22.11 24.40
CA ALA A 212 -30.12 -22.38 23.62
C ALA A 212 -30.83 -23.66 24.08
N GLN A 213 -30.10 -24.74 24.34
CA GLN A 213 -30.65 -26.03 24.81
C GLN A 213 -31.21 -25.93 26.22
N SER A 214 -30.63 -25.10 27.07
CA SER A 214 -31.14 -24.92 28.46
C SER A 214 -32.51 -24.23 28.52
N GLY A 215 -32.86 -23.46 27.49
CA GLY A 215 -34.08 -22.64 27.44
C GLY A 215 -34.13 -21.53 28.49
N LYS A 216 -32.99 -21.20 29.13
CA LYS A 216 -32.86 -20.18 30.17
C LYS A 216 -31.71 -19.21 29.85
N ALA A 217 -31.82 -18.00 30.37
CA ALA A 217 -30.71 -17.05 30.30
C ALA A 217 -29.45 -17.64 30.93
N PRO A 218 -28.26 -17.33 30.41
CA PRO A 218 -26.98 -17.79 30.99
C PRO A 218 -26.81 -17.25 32.39
N ALA A 219 -26.08 -18.01 33.26
CA ALA A 219 -25.72 -17.54 34.57
C ALA A 219 -24.84 -16.26 34.44
N PRO A 220 -24.91 -15.31 35.39
CA PRO A 220 -24.19 -14.02 35.29
C PRO A 220 -22.69 -14.16 35.03
N GLU A 221 -22.06 -15.17 35.65
CA GLU A 221 -20.63 -15.44 35.48
C GLU A 221 -20.33 -15.87 34.04
N LEU A 222 -21.10 -16.80 33.47
CA LEU A 222 -20.96 -17.27 32.10
C LEU A 222 -21.28 -16.15 31.09
N ALA A 223 -22.29 -15.32 31.40
CA ALA A 223 -22.67 -14.19 30.57
C ALA A 223 -21.51 -13.19 30.46
N MET A 224 -20.85 -12.87 31.58
CA MET A 224 -19.75 -11.92 31.64
C MET A 224 -18.47 -12.49 31.01
N GLU A 225 -18.15 -13.74 31.25
CA GLU A 225 -16.98 -14.42 30.66
C GLU A 225 -17.10 -14.46 29.13
N THR A 226 -18.26 -14.85 28.63
CA THR A 226 -18.53 -14.88 27.18
C THR A 226 -18.47 -13.48 26.57
N ALA A 227 -19.07 -12.46 27.20
CA ALA A 227 -19.00 -11.08 26.73
C ALA A 227 -17.55 -10.59 26.68
N THR A 228 -16.74 -10.90 27.70
CA THR A 228 -15.32 -10.56 27.72
C THR A 228 -14.56 -11.25 26.60
N ALA A 229 -14.81 -12.55 26.36
CA ALA A 229 -14.17 -13.29 25.29
C ALA A 229 -14.52 -12.72 23.89
N VAL A 230 -15.76 -12.29 23.69
CA VAL A 230 -16.20 -11.63 22.42
C VAL A 230 -15.51 -10.29 22.21
N LEU A 231 -15.11 -9.56 23.26
CA LEU A 231 -14.37 -8.32 23.13
C LEU A 231 -12.92 -8.52 22.64
N PHE A 232 -12.37 -9.71 22.77
CA PHE A 232 -11.04 -10.08 22.27
C PHE A 232 -11.04 -10.55 20.81
N LEU A 233 -12.19 -10.69 20.17
CA LEU A 233 -12.34 -11.04 18.76
C LEU A 233 -12.23 -9.78 17.87
#